data_6315349f803643ca2f40db46bf56a5cc
#
_entry.id   6315349f803643ca2f40db46bf56a5cc
#
_cell.length_a   1.000
_cell.length_b   1.000
_cell.length_c   1.000
_cell.angle_alpha   90.00
_cell.angle_beta   90.00
_cell.angle_gamma   90.00
#
_symmetry.space_group_name_H-M   'P 1'
#
loop_
_entity.id
_entity.type
_entity.pdbx_description
1 polymer ?
#
loop_
_entity_poly.entity_id
_entity_poly.type
_entity_poly.pdbx_seq_one_letter_code
_entity_poly.pdbx_strand_id
1 'polypeptide(L)'
;MAVARFQLCAIDCPDPRTLARFYSALTGWPETTPHEDYTEWVQLAAEGGVTIAFQKVEDFQPPQWPGQDHPQQMHLDFTVPDLDEGERAVLALGAVKHGHQPSPDAFRVFLDPAGHPFCLVHDRYDT
;
A
#
# COMPACT_ATOMS: atom_id res chain seq x y z
N MET A 1 25.69 3.40 -19.87
CA MET A 1 25.82 3.43 -18.38
C MET A 1 24.68 4.19 -17.75
N ALA A 2 24.13 3.60 -16.72
CA ALA A 2 23.08 4.26 -15.96
C ALA A 2 23.69 5.32 -15.02
N VAL A 3 22.98 6.44 -14.85
CA VAL A 3 23.41 7.53 -13.98
C VAL A 3 22.95 7.33 -12.54
N ALA A 4 21.84 6.58 -12.34
CA ALA A 4 21.22 6.47 -11.03
C ALA A 4 20.77 5.04 -10.76
N ARG A 5 20.54 4.75 -9.49
CA ARG A 5 20.03 3.48 -8.99
C ARG A 5 18.76 3.76 -8.20
N PHE A 6 17.74 2.92 -8.39
CA PHE A 6 16.49 3.03 -7.64
C PHE A 6 16.75 2.82 -6.15
N GLN A 7 16.23 3.69 -5.30
CA GLN A 7 16.40 3.58 -3.85
C GLN A 7 15.15 3.09 -3.16
N LEU A 8 14.05 3.80 -3.31
CA LEU A 8 12.80 3.46 -2.62
C LEU A 8 11.61 4.16 -3.26
N CYS A 9 10.41 3.70 -2.88
CA CYS A 9 9.16 4.38 -3.18
C CYS A 9 8.60 4.93 -1.87
N ALA A 10 8.28 6.23 -1.83
CA ALA A 10 7.68 6.87 -0.65
C ALA A 10 6.22 7.17 -0.90
N ILE A 11 5.39 6.86 0.09
CA ILE A 11 3.93 7.04 0.05
C ILE A 11 3.56 8.06 1.11
N ASP A 12 2.83 9.10 0.71
CA ASP A 12 2.37 10.14 1.62
C ASP A 12 1.23 9.64 2.50
N CYS A 13 1.18 10.10 3.74
CA CYS A 13 0.14 9.70 4.68
C CYS A 13 0.08 10.67 5.87
N PRO A 14 -1.02 10.66 6.63
CA PRO A 14 -1.08 11.47 7.85
C PRO A 14 -0.29 10.87 9.01
N ASP A 15 -0.18 9.55 9.09
CA ASP A 15 0.50 8.84 10.18
C ASP A 15 1.31 7.65 9.64
N PRO A 16 2.63 7.82 9.45
CA PRO A 16 3.47 6.76 8.89
C PRO A 16 3.49 5.46 9.70
N ARG A 17 3.45 5.55 11.03
CA ARG A 17 3.47 4.35 11.87
C ARG A 17 2.21 3.51 11.68
N THR A 18 1.06 4.13 11.65
CA THR A 18 -0.21 3.42 11.43
C THR A 18 -0.21 2.74 10.07
N LEU A 19 0.22 3.44 9.03
CA LEU A 19 0.23 2.89 7.68
C LEU A 19 1.27 1.78 7.53
N ALA A 20 2.47 1.97 8.09
CA ALA A 20 3.51 0.95 8.07
C ALA A 20 3.06 -0.33 8.79
N ARG A 21 2.39 -0.21 9.94
CA ARG A 21 1.85 -1.37 10.67
C ARG A 21 0.85 -2.14 9.84
N PHE A 22 -0.02 -1.43 9.12
CA PHE A 22 -0.99 -2.07 8.23
C PHE A 22 -0.28 -2.91 7.16
N TYR A 23 0.67 -2.31 6.43
CA TYR A 23 1.36 -3.03 5.37
C TYR A 23 2.30 -4.11 5.90
N SER A 24 2.92 -3.91 7.04
CA SER A 24 3.71 -4.97 7.68
C SER A 24 2.85 -6.17 8.08
N ALA A 25 1.66 -5.92 8.63
CA ALA A 25 0.73 -6.99 8.98
C ALA A 25 0.21 -7.72 7.74
N LEU A 26 -0.04 -6.99 6.65
CA LEU A 26 -0.52 -7.57 5.40
C LEU A 26 0.54 -8.44 4.72
N THR A 27 1.80 -8.00 4.73
CA THR A 27 2.86 -8.59 3.90
C THR A 27 3.90 -9.39 4.68
N GLY A 28 4.05 -9.11 5.97
CA GLY A 28 5.17 -9.62 6.75
C GLY A 28 6.47 -8.83 6.57
N TRP A 29 6.44 -7.72 5.87
CA TRP A 29 7.64 -6.91 5.63
C TRP A 29 8.17 -6.33 6.95
N PRO A 30 9.46 -6.51 7.26
CA PRO A 30 10.06 -5.94 8.47
C PRO A 30 10.30 -4.45 8.34
N GLU A 31 10.26 -3.74 9.47
CA GLU A 31 10.60 -2.34 9.56
C GLU A 31 12.13 -2.17 9.51
N THR A 32 12.58 -1.21 8.70
CA THR A 32 14.01 -0.91 8.52
C THR A 32 14.30 0.58 8.70
N THR A 33 13.46 1.29 9.47
CA THR A 33 13.62 2.72 9.72
C THR A 33 15.00 2.98 10.33
N PRO A 34 15.81 3.90 9.73
CA PRO A 34 17.17 4.13 10.21
C PRO A 34 17.27 4.75 11.60
N HIS A 35 16.24 5.49 12.03
CA HIS A 35 16.22 6.20 13.31
C HIS A 35 14.94 5.89 14.07
N GLU A 36 15.07 5.38 15.30
CA GLU A 36 13.94 4.92 16.10
C GLU A 36 12.94 6.01 16.48
N ASP A 37 13.42 7.25 16.63
CA ASP A 37 12.59 8.38 17.02
C ASP A 37 12.05 9.19 15.84
N TYR A 38 12.22 8.68 14.63
CA TYR A 38 11.71 9.35 13.42
C TYR A 38 10.22 9.09 13.29
N THR A 39 9.41 10.11 13.56
CA THR A 39 7.94 9.99 13.50
C THR A 39 7.35 10.42 12.17
N GLU A 40 8.15 11.03 11.29
CA GLU A 40 7.70 11.56 10.01
C GLU A 40 8.04 10.66 8.83
N TRP A 41 8.75 9.56 9.08
CA TRP A 41 9.24 8.65 8.05
C TRP A 41 9.44 7.25 8.63
N VAL A 42 8.79 6.26 8.03
CA VAL A 42 8.93 4.86 8.44
C VAL A 42 9.18 4.02 7.20
N GLN A 43 10.10 3.06 7.26
CA GLN A 43 10.46 2.21 6.13
C GLN A 43 10.18 0.75 6.40
N LEU A 44 9.76 0.04 5.34
CA LEU A 44 9.63 -1.41 5.33
C LEU A 44 10.47 -2.00 4.20
N ALA A 45 11.05 -3.16 4.44
CA ALA A 45 11.79 -3.90 3.41
C ALA A 45 10.84 -4.86 2.70
N ALA A 46 10.51 -4.54 1.44
CA ALA A 46 9.68 -5.40 0.60
C ALA A 46 10.54 -6.47 -0.08
N GLU A 47 9.87 -7.39 -0.78
CA GLU A 47 10.54 -8.44 -1.52
C GLU A 47 11.47 -7.85 -2.59
N GLY A 48 12.53 -8.57 -2.92
CA GLY A 48 13.45 -8.19 -3.99
C GLY A 48 14.36 -7.03 -3.67
N GLY A 49 14.52 -6.69 -2.38
CA GLY A 49 15.40 -5.61 -1.97
C GLY A 49 14.81 -4.22 -2.14
N VAL A 50 13.51 -4.13 -2.40
CA VAL A 50 12.82 -2.85 -2.55
C VAL A 50 12.44 -2.31 -1.19
N THR A 51 12.61 -1.01 -0.97
CA THR A 51 12.15 -0.32 0.23
C THR A 51 10.87 0.45 -0.09
N ILE A 52 9.87 0.30 0.76
CA ILE A 52 8.66 1.12 0.73
C ILE A 52 8.69 2.00 1.97
N ALA A 53 8.59 3.31 1.79
CA ALA A 53 8.61 4.27 2.89
C ALA A 53 7.26 4.98 2.99
N PHE A 54 6.96 5.44 4.20
CA PHE A 54 5.73 6.20 4.48
C PHE A 54 6.15 7.54 5.05
N GLN A 55 5.71 8.62 4.42
CA GLN A 55 6.13 9.98 4.74
C GLN A 55 4.95 10.77 5.27
N LYS A 56 5.14 11.41 6.42
CA LYS A 56 4.09 12.25 7.00
C LYS A 56 3.92 13.52 6.17
N VAL A 57 2.67 13.84 5.85
CA VAL A 57 2.29 15.06 5.16
C VAL A 57 1.22 15.76 5.98
N GLU A 58 1.46 17.03 6.30
CA GLU A 58 0.46 17.86 6.98
C GLU A 58 -0.71 18.12 6.01
N ASP A 59 -1.92 18.14 6.56
CA ASP A 59 -3.14 18.37 5.77
C ASP A 59 -3.28 17.39 4.60
N PHE A 60 -2.93 16.12 4.81
CA PHE A 60 -2.97 15.09 3.80
C PHE A 60 -4.37 14.94 3.18
N GLN A 61 -4.42 14.95 1.85
CA GLN A 61 -5.64 14.71 1.09
C GLN A 61 -5.53 13.36 0.39
N PRO A 62 -6.36 12.36 0.76
CA PRO A 62 -6.28 11.05 0.12
C PRO A 62 -6.72 11.13 -1.34
N PRO A 63 -6.20 10.24 -2.20
CA PRO A 63 -6.66 10.17 -3.58
C PRO A 63 -8.11 9.74 -3.67
N GLN A 64 -8.77 10.12 -4.77
CA GLN A 64 -10.16 9.77 -5.05
C GLN A 64 -10.21 9.05 -6.40
N TRP A 65 -10.03 7.76 -6.36
CA TRP A 65 -10.10 6.94 -7.56
C TRP A 65 -11.51 6.37 -7.72
N PRO A 66 -12.05 6.25 -8.95
CA PRO A 66 -11.40 6.48 -10.25
C PRO A 66 -11.46 7.91 -10.78
N GLY A 67 -11.97 8.86 -10.00
CA GLY A 67 -12.05 10.25 -10.42
C GLY A 67 -10.67 10.88 -10.65
N GLN A 68 -10.66 12.07 -11.28
CA GLN A 68 -9.42 12.76 -11.63
C GLN A 68 -9.28 14.11 -10.92
N ASP A 69 -10.19 14.49 -10.02
CA ASP A 69 -10.04 15.71 -9.23
C ASP A 69 -8.93 15.59 -8.20
N HIS A 70 -8.81 14.40 -7.59
CA HIS A 70 -7.71 14.04 -6.70
C HIS A 70 -7.22 12.64 -7.10
N PRO A 71 -6.52 12.52 -8.24
CA PRO A 71 -6.23 11.20 -8.79
C PRO A 71 -5.20 10.44 -7.98
N GLN A 72 -5.31 9.11 -7.96
CA GLN A 72 -4.20 8.30 -7.52
C GLN A 72 -3.06 8.45 -8.54
N GLN A 73 -1.83 8.55 -8.06
CA GLN A 73 -0.66 8.60 -8.93
C GLN A 73 -0.10 7.20 -9.16
N MET A 74 -0.24 6.34 -8.18
CA MET A 74 0.21 4.96 -8.18
C MET A 74 -0.65 4.17 -7.19
N HIS A 75 -0.62 2.86 -7.33
CA HIS A 75 -1.20 1.98 -6.32
C HIS A 75 -0.35 0.72 -6.21
N LEU A 76 -0.51 -0.02 -5.12
CA LEU A 76 0.18 -1.28 -4.89
C LEU A 76 -0.77 -2.42 -5.20
N ASP A 77 -0.24 -3.46 -5.86
CA ASP A 77 -0.95 -4.72 -6.07
C ASP A 77 -0.27 -5.81 -5.25
N PHE A 78 -1.07 -6.62 -4.59
CA PHE A 78 -0.60 -7.77 -3.82
C PHE A 78 -1.28 -9.03 -4.35
N THR A 79 -0.53 -10.10 -4.47
CA THR A 79 -1.03 -11.38 -4.97
C THR A 79 -1.57 -12.22 -3.82
N VAL A 80 -2.75 -12.81 -4.01
CA VAL A 80 -3.36 -13.73 -3.04
C VAL A 80 -3.82 -15.00 -3.77
N PRO A 81 -3.79 -16.17 -3.09
CA PRO A 81 -4.30 -17.41 -3.69
C PRO A 81 -5.83 -17.50 -3.69
N ASP A 82 -6.49 -16.72 -2.83
CA ASP A 82 -7.95 -16.76 -2.69
C ASP A 82 -8.43 -15.33 -2.38
N LEU A 83 -9.23 -14.76 -3.29
CA LEU A 83 -9.71 -13.39 -3.15
C LEU A 83 -10.66 -13.20 -1.96
N ASP A 84 -11.51 -14.20 -1.67
CA ASP A 84 -12.45 -14.10 -0.55
C ASP A 84 -11.72 -14.12 0.80
N GLU A 85 -10.73 -14.99 0.94
CA GLU A 85 -9.91 -15.04 2.15
C GLU A 85 -9.05 -13.78 2.30
N GLY A 86 -8.45 -13.32 1.18
CA GLY A 86 -7.68 -12.09 1.17
C GLY A 86 -8.52 -10.89 1.57
N GLU A 87 -9.73 -10.78 1.04
CA GLU A 87 -10.66 -9.72 1.40
C GLU A 87 -10.96 -9.72 2.90
N ARG A 88 -11.31 -10.87 3.46
CA ARG A 88 -11.57 -10.98 4.90
C ARG A 88 -10.37 -10.53 5.73
N ALA A 89 -9.17 -10.93 5.30
CA ALA A 89 -7.94 -10.60 6.01
C ALA A 89 -7.67 -9.09 6.01
N VAL A 90 -7.76 -8.43 4.84
CA VAL A 90 -7.46 -6.99 4.78
C VAL A 90 -8.51 -6.15 5.48
N LEU A 91 -9.78 -6.57 5.43
CA LEU A 91 -10.83 -5.87 6.17
C LEU A 91 -10.60 -5.99 7.69
N ALA A 92 -10.14 -7.14 8.16
CA ALA A 92 -9.80 -7.32 9.57
C ALA A 92 -8.62 -6.46 10.00
N LEU A 93 -7.72 -6.10 9.07
CA LEU A 93 -6.58 -5.23 9.35
C LEU A 93 -6.92 -3.73 9.29
N GLY A 94 -8.14 -3.40 8.88
CA GLY A 94 -8.60 -2.01 8.84
C GLY A 94 -8.74 -1.41 7.45
N ALA A 95 -8.58 -2.20 6.38
CA ALA A 95 -8.86 -1.72 5.04
C ALA A 95 -10.36 -1.56 4.83
N VAL A 96 -10.73 -0.72 3.87
CA VAL A 96 -12.12 -0.52 3.45
C VAL A 96 -12.25 -0.99 2.02
N LYS A 97 -13.28 -1.77 1.72
CA LYS A 97 -13.53 -2.22 0.35
C LYS A 97 -14.03 -1.04 -0.48
N HIS A 98 -13.41 -0.82 -1.63
CA HIS A 98 -13.81 0.27 -2.51
C HIS A 98 -15.16 -0.05 -3.17
N GLY A 99 -15.98 0.99 -3.39
CA GLY A 99 -17.29 0.83 -4.04
C GLY A 99 -17.21 0.47 -5.51
N HIS A 100 -16.13 0.87 -6.19
CA HIS A 100 -15.94 0.58 -7.61
C HIS A 100 -15.03 -0.64 -7.77
N GLN A 101 -15.57 -1.72 -8.35
CA GLN A 101 -14.88 -2.98 -8.54
C GLN A 101 -14.93 -3.36 -10.01
N PRO A 102 -13.90 -2.99 -10.80
CA PRO A 102 -13.93 -3.24 -12.26
C PRO A 102 -13.94 -4.71 -12.65
N SER A 103 -13.29 -5.58 -11.85
CA SER A 103 -13.18 -7.00 -12.20
C SER A 103 -13.01 -7.85 -10.94
N PRO A 104 -14.08 -8.01 -10.13
CA PRO A 104 -13.98 -8.60 -8.79
C PRO A 104 -13.57 -10.07 -8.75
N ASP A 105 -13.63 -10.78 -9.87
CA ASP A 105 -13.17 -12.16 -9.94
C ASP A 105 -11.67 -12.28 -10.27
N ALA A 106 -11.04 -11.18 -10.71
CA ALA A 106 -9.63 -11.15 -11.06
C ALA A 106 -8.81 -10.38 -10.02
N PHE A 107 -9.32 -9.23 -9.60
CA PHE A 107 -8.69 -8.40 -8.57
C PHE A 107 -9.77 -7.58 -7.86
N ARG A 108 -9.48 -7.21 -6.61
CA ARG A 108 -10.40 -6.37 -5.82
C ARG A 108 -9.67 -5.17 -5.27
N VAL A 109 -10.36 -4.03 -5.26
CA VAL A 109 -9.80 -2.74 -4.85
C VAL A 109 -10.22 -2.43 -3.42
N PHE A 110 -9.26 -1.99 -2.61
CA PHE A 110 -9.48 -1.58 -1.22
C PHE A 110 -8.79 -0.26 -0.97
N LEU A 111 -9.17 0.39 0.12
CA LEU A 111 -8.47 1.57 0.62
C LEU A 111 -7.73 1.20 1.89
N ASP A 112 -6.48 1.63 1.99
CA ASP A 112 -5.69 1.43 3.21
C ASP A 112 -6.10 2.45 4.29
N PRO A 113 -5.54 2.40 5.51
CA PRO A 113 -5.92 3.35 6.57
C PRO A 113 -5.68 4.82 6.25
N ALA A 114 -4.83 5.13 5.28
CA ALA A 114 -4.63 6.51 4.83
C ALA A 114 -5.56 6.89 3.68
N GLY A 115 -6.28 5.93 3.11
CA GLY A 115 -7.19 6.16 1.99
C GLY A 115 -6.57 5.91 0.62
N HIS A 116 -5.36 5.36 0.54
CA HIS A 116 -4.78 4.99 -0.75
C HIS A 116 -5.41 3.71 -1.28
N PRO A 117 -5.77 3.67 -2.57
CA PRO A 117 -6.20 2.43 -3.19
C PRO A 117 -5.06 1.42 -3.26
N PHE A 118 -5.39 0.15 -3.02
CA PHE A 118 -4.52 -0.98 -3.31
C PHE A 118 -5.37 -2.14 -3.78
N CYS A 119 -4.76 -3.10 -4.45
CA CYS A 119 -5.48 -4.24 -5.00
C CYS A 119 -4.97 -5.55 -4.45
N LEU A 120 -5.89 -6.50 -4.27
CA LEU A 120 -5.55 -7.91 -4.15
C LEU A 120 -5.82 -8.55 -5.50
N VAL A 121 -4.82 -9.19 -6.07
CA VAL A 121 -4.88 -9.82 -7.39
C VAL A 121 -4.79 -11.33 -7.21
N HIS A 122 -5.66 -12.08 -7.88
CA HIS A 122 -5.60 -13.55 -7.81
C HIS A 122 -4.29 -14.04 -8.42
N ASP A 123 -3.65 -15.02 -7.79
CA ASP A 123 -2.30 -15.48 -8.17
C ASP A 123 -2.22 -16.10 -9.57
N ARG A 124 -3.36 -16.52 -10.15
CA ARG A 124 -3.37 -16.99 -11.56
C ARG A 124 -2.95 -15.90 -12.55
N TYR A 125 -2.93 -14.63 -12.12
CA TYR A 125 -2.49 -13.49 -12.92
C TYR A 125 -1.06 -13.04 -12.56
N ASP A 126 -0.39 -13.77 -11.67
CA ASP A 126 0.98 -13.46 -11.28
C ASP A 126 1.92 -13.73 -12.45
N THR A 127 2.84 -12.80 -12.71
CA THR A 127 3.75 -12.87 -13.85
C THR A 127 5.20 -13.01 -13.45
#